data_325d87e63d53400bdec56b717ba213fb
#
_entry.id   325d87e63d53400bdec56b717ba213fb
#
_cell.length_a   1.000
_cell.length_b   1.000
_cell.length_c   1.000
_cell.angle_alpha   90.00
_cell.angle_beta   90.00
_cell.angle_gamma   90.00
#
_symmetry.space_group_name_H-M   'P 1'
#
loop_
_entity.id
_entity.type
_entity.pdbx_description
1 polymer ?
#
loop_
_entity_poly.entity_id
_entity_poly.type
_entity_poly.pdbx_seq_one_letter_code
_entity_poly.pdbx_strand_id
1 'polypeptide(L)'
;MIKEGDIILLDGEMGSGKTFLARSIISNLLEEKFKGMEIPSPTFTLIQEYKCKNFVLGHADLYRIKNNNELDALGIEDILEQGCLLVEWPEKIKKLYENNTLEIKFKDINGRKSIELKNIKGWETRLKMLESNKNG
;
A
#
# COMPACT_ATOMS: atom_id res chain seq x y z
N MET A 1 11.69 -5.59 -5.70
CA MET A 1 11.74 -5.16 -4.31
C MET A 1 10.47 -5.51 -3.52
N ILE A 2 9.29 -5.10 -3.97
CA ILE A 2 8.01 -5.54 -3.42
C ILE A 2 7.79 -6.99 -3.83
N LYS A 3 7.34 -7.83 -2.90
CA LYS A 3 7.16 -9.26 -3.13
C LYS A 3 5.88 -9.78 -2.49
N GLU A 4 5.53 -11.02 -2.79
CA GLU A 4 4.36 -11.67 -2.20
C GLU A 4 4.38 -11.61 -0.68
N GLY A 5 3.22 -11.35 -0.08
CA GLY A 5 3.07 -11.22 1.36
C GLY A 5 3.33 -9.84 1.90
N ASP A 6 3.87 -8.92 1.10
CA ASP A 6 4.15 -7.56 1.56
C ASP A 6 2.87 -6.74 1.72
N ILE A 7 2.88 -5.88 2.73
CA ILE A 7 1.78 -4.95 2.99
C ILE A 7 2.38 -3.55 3.13
N ILE A 8 1.81 -2.60 2.39
CA ILE A 8 2.16 -1.18 2.51
C ILE A 8 0.94 -0.44 2.98
N LEU A 9 1.05 0.21 4.13
CA LEU A 9 -0.03 1.01 4.72
C LEU A 9 0.24 2.48 4.47
N LEU A 10 -0.72 3.17 3.88
CA LEU A 10 -0.64 4.61 3.62
C LEU A 10 -1.59 5.33 4.56
N ASP A 11 -1.03 6.03 5.53
CA ASP A 11 -1.78 6.72 6.57
C ASP A 11 -1.59 8.23 6.47
N GLY A 12 -2.67 8.97 6.57
CA GLY A 12 -2.65 10.42 6.51
C GLY A 12 -4.03 10.97 6.23
N GLU A 13 -4.18 12.27 6.43
CA GLU A 13 -5.45 12.93 6.22
C GLU A 13 -5.82 13.01 4.74
N MET A 14 -7.09 13.32 4.47
CA MET A 14 -7.58 13.52 3.12
C MET A 14 -6.77 14.64 2.46
N GLY A 15 -6.40 14.43 1.20
CA GLY A 15 -5.58 15.41 0.47
C GLY A 15 -4.09 15.37 0.79
N SER A 16 -3.63 14.39 1.58
CA SER A 16 -2.22 14.30 1.96
C SER A 16 -1.29 13.73 0.88
N GLY A 17 -1.85 13.14 -0.17
CA GLY A 17 -1.06 12.53 -1.24
C GLY A 17 -1.05 11.02 -1.25
N LYS A 18 -1.83 10.37 -0.38
CA LYS A 18 -1.89 8.90 -0.32
C LYS A 18 -2.28 8.26 -1.65
N THR A 19 -3.34 8.76 -2.25
CA THR A 19 -3.84 8.21 -3.51
C THR A 19 -2.86 8.42 -4.64
N PHE A 20 -2.21 9.58 -4.67
CA PHE A 20 -1.18 9.88 -5.67
C PHE A 20 -0.02 8.89 -5.57
N LEU A 21 0.49 8.65 -4.36
CA LEU A 21 1.58 7.70 -4.16
C LEU A 21 1.13 6.27 -4.51
N ALA A 22 -0.08 5.89 -4.11
CA ALA A 22 -0.63 4.57 -4.45
C ALA A 22 -0.66 4.36 -5.96
N ARG A 23 -1.16 5.33 -6.71
CA ARG A 23 -1.19 5.25 -8.18
C ARG A 23 0.20 5.15 -8.79
N SER A 24 1.16 5.87 -8.24
CA SER A 24 2.54 5.82 -8.71
C SER A 24 3.16 4.44 -8.50
N ILE A 25 2.93 3.86 -7.33
CA ILE A 25 3.43 2.52 -7.02
C ILE A 25 2.81 1.49 -7.97
N ILE A 26 1.50 1.53 -8.13
CA ILE A 26 0.77 0.60 -9.00
C ILE A 26 1.25 0.72 -10.43
N SER A 27 1.34 1.95 -10.96
CA SER A 27 1.79 2.17 -12.33
C SER A 27 3.17 1.59 -12.61
N ASN A 28 4.06 1.67 -11.63
CA ASN A 28 5.43 1.15 -11.78
C ASN A 28 5.50 -0.38 -11.71
N LEU A 29 4.52 -1.02 -11.08
CA LEU A 29 4.52 -2.47 -10.88
C LEU A 29 3.70 -3.25 -11.90
N LEU A 30 2.84 -2.60 -12.67
CA LEU A 30 1.98 -3.27 -13.64
C LEU A 30 2.78 -4.05 -14.67
N GLU A 31 2.21 -5.17 -15.13
CA GLU A 31 2.75 -5.87 -16.30
C GLU A 31 2.81 -4.91 -17.47
N GLU A 32 3.80 -5.10 -18.36
CA GLU A 32 4.06 -4.20 -19.48
C GLU A 32 2.81 -3.92 -20.33
N LYS A 33 2.01 -4.96 -20.58
CA LYS A 33 0.81 -4.85 -21.40
C LYS A 33 -0.30 -3.99 -20.77
N PHE A 34 -0.21 -3.75 -19.46
CA PHE A 34 -1.19 -2.92 -18.76
C PHE A 34 -0.66 -1.53 -18.43
N LYS A 35 0.58 -1.23 -18.77
CA LYS A 35 1.18 0.10 -18.53
C LYS A 35 0.38 1.17 -19.29
N GLY A 36 0.17 2.29 -18.61
CA GLY A 36 -0.59 3.39 -19.17
C GLY A 36 -2.08 3.33 -18.91
N MET A 37 -2.60 2.25 -18.33
CA MET A 37 -4.01 2.20 -17.97
C MET A 37 -4.33 3.18 -16.84
N GLU A 38 -5.56 3.68 -16.83
CA GLU A 38 -6.04 4.53 -15.77
C GLU A 38 -6.23 3.72 -14.49
N ILE A 39 -5.77 4.28 -13.35
CA ILE A 39 -5.88 3.63 -12.05
C ILE A 39 -6.89 4.40 -11.21
N PRO A 40 -8.12 3.87 -11.05
CA PRO A 40 -9.15 4.54 -10.27
C PRO A 40 -8.88 4.44 -8.77
N SER A 41 -9.47 5.35 -8.00
CA SER A 41 -9.47 5.25 -6.56
C SER A 41 -10.41 4.11 -6.12
N PRO A 42 -10.02 3.28 -5.13
CA PRO A 42 -10.88 2.20 -4.66
C PRO A 42 -11.91 2.65 -3.62
N THR A 43 -12.17 3.93 -3.50
CA THR A 43 -13.08 4.47 -2.47
C THR A 43 -14.45 3.79 -2.47
N PHE A 44 -15.02 3.54 -3.64
CA PHE A 44 -16.34 2.93 -3.75
C PHE A 44 -16.30 1.42 -3.89
N THR A 45 -15.28 0.89 -4.53
CA THR A 45 -15.12 -0.56 -4.74
C THR A 45 -14.47 -1.25 -3.55
N LEU A 46 -13.86 -0.49 -2.64
CA LEU A 46 -13.13 -0.92 -1.46
C LEU A 46 -11.80 -1.58 -1.79
N ILE A 47 -11.72 -2.39 -2.82
CA ILE A 47 -10.47 -3.04 -3.22
C ILE A 47 -10.46 -3.23 -4.74
N GLN A 48 -9.30 -3.02 -5.35
CA GLN A 48 -9.04 -3.23 -6.77
C GLN A 48 -7.79 -4.09 -6.89
N GLU A 49 -7.82 -5.09 -7.78
CA GLU A 49 -6.67 -5.95 -8.00
C GLU A 49 -5.97 -5.61 -9.31
N TYR A 50 -4.65 -5.65 -9.30
CA TYR A 50 -3.82 -5.35 -10.46
C TYR A 50 -2.81 -6.47 -10.70
N LYS A 51 -2.63 -6.87 -11.95
CA LYS A 51 -1.60 -7.85 -12.31
C LYS A 51 -0.26 -7.18 -12.49
N CYS A 52 0.70 -7.63 -11.71
CA CYS A 52 2.09 -7.21 -11.78
C CYS A 52 2.93 -8.36 -12.35
N LYS A 53 4.21 -8.11 -12.60
CA LYS A 53 5.05 -9.08 -13.29
C LYS A 53 5.08 -10.47 -12.63
N ASN A 54 5.22 -10.51 -11.30
CA ASN A 54 5.38 -11.77 -10.58
C ASN A 54 4.35 -12.00 -9.48
N PHE A 55 3.36 -11.12 -9.35
CA PHE A 55 2.39 -11.20 -8.27
C PHE A 55 1.15 -10.37 -8.59
N VAL A 56 0.14 -10.49 -7.75
CA VAL A 56 -1.06 -9.66 -7.80
C VAL A 56 -0.93 -8.57 -6.74
N LEU A 57 -1.35 -7.34 -7.05
CA LEU A 57 -1.39 -6.25 -6.08
C LEU A 57 -2.85 -5.90 -5.79
N GLY A 58 -3.24 -5.95 -4.51
CA GLY A 58 -4.53 -5.44 -4.07
C GLY A 58 -4.38 -4.00 -3.58
N HIS A 59 -5.18 -3.09 -4.11
CA HIS A 59 -5.24 -1.70 -3.65
C HIS A 59 -6.56 -1.51 -2.91
N ALA A 60 -6.49 -1.30 -1.61
CA ALA A 60 -7.67 -1.20 -0.74
C ALA A 60 -7.80 0.19 -0.12
N ASP A 61 -9.05 0.62 0.06
CA ASP A 61 -9.39 1.82 0.81
C ASP A 61 -10.37 1.42 1.91
N LEU A 62 -9.94 1.49 3.15
CA LEU A 62 -10.72 0.99 4.28
C LEU A 62 -11.48 2.09 5.03
N TYR A 63 -11.54 3.31 4.47
CA TYR A 63 -12.23 4.43 5.11
C TYR A 63 -13.67 4.10 5.47
N ARG A 64 -14.37 3.38 4.60
CA ARG A 64 -15.79 3.06 4.76
C ARG A 64 -16.06 1.75 5.50
N ILE A 65 -15.02 1.00 5.85
CA ILE A 65 -15.17 -0.26 6.58
C ILE A 65 -15.55 0.05 8.04
N LYS A 66 -16.61 -0.57 8.53
CA LYS A 66 -17.14 -0.28 9.88
C LYS A 66 -16.83 -1.37 10.89
N ASN A 67 -16.68 -2.62 10.47
CA ASN A 67 -16.48 -3.74 11.38
C ASN A 67 -15.66 -4.85 10.74
N ASN A 68 -15.29 -5.84 11.57
CA ASN A 68 -14.45 -6.95 11.12
C ASN A 68 -15.12 -7.85 10.09
N ASN A 69 -16.45 -7.98 10.14
CA ASN A 69 -17.16 -8.80 9.16
C ASN A 69 -17.04 -8.22 7.74
N GLU A 70 -17.15 -6.90 7.63
CA GLU A 70 -16.94 -6.21 6.35
C GLU A 70 -15.51 -6.37 5.87
N LEU A 71 -14.55 -6.31 6.79
CA LEU A 71 -13.14 -6.50 6.48
C LEU A 71 -12.86 -7.91 5.97
N ASP A 72 -13.40 -8.93 6.64
CA ASP A 72 -13.22 -10.32 6.26
C ASP A 72 -13.77 -10.61 4.86
N ALA A 73 -14.84 -9.91 4.48
CA ALA A 73 -15.46 -10.09 3.17
C ALA A 73 -14.60 -9.61 2.01
N LEU A 74 -13.55 -8.83 2.27
CA LEU A 74 -12.67 -8.30 1.22
C LEU A 74 -11.68 -9.33 0.67
N GLY A 75 -11.46 -10.45 1.36
CA GLY A 75 -10.56 -11.50 0.88
C GLY A 75 -9.08 -11.11 0.94
N ILE A 76 -8.69 -10.30 1.91
CA ILE A 76 -7.31 -9.83 2.05
C ILE A 76 -6.32 -10.98 2.15
N GLU A 77 -6.64 -12.02 2.91
CA GLU A 77 -5.75 -13.15 3.09
C GLU A 77 -5.48 -13.90 1.78
N ASP A 78 -6.52 -14.05 0.96
CA ASP A 78 -6.37 -14.68 -0.36
C ASP A 78 -5.45 -13.87 -1.27
N ILE A 79 -5.55 -12.53 -1.19
CA ILE A 79 -4.69 -11.65 -1.97
C ILE A 79 -3.23 -11.82 -1.52
N LEU A 80 -2.99 -11.88 -0.21
CA LEU A 80 -1.65 -12.00 0.34
C LEU A 80 -0.98 -13.34 0.03
N GLU A 81 -1.76 -14.38 -0.22
CA GLU A 81 -1.22 -15.68 -0.64
C GLU A 81 -0.59 -15.64 -2.03
N GLN A 82 -1.05 -14.75 -2.89
CA GLN A 82 -0.60 -14.68 -4.28
C GLN A 82 -0.02 -13.31 -4.66
N GLY A 83 0.03 -12.38 -3.71
CA GLY A 83 0.48 -11.04 -4.02
C GLY A 83 0.72 -10.19 -2.80
N CYS A 84 0.60 -8.89 -2.98
CA CYS A 84 0.82 -7.90 -1.93
C CYS A 84 -0.39 -6.96 -1.81
N LEU A 85 -0.40 -6.17 -0.75
CA LEU A 85 -1.51 -5.29 -0.44
C LEU A 85 -1.02 -3.86 -0.21
N LEU A 86 -1.71 -2.91 -0.82
CA LEU A 86 -1.48 -1.48 -0.63
C LEU A 86 -2.77 -0.90 -0.06
N VAL A 87 -2.70 -0.32 1.13
CA VAL A 87 -3.89 0.06 1.90
C VAL A 87 -3.88 1.55 2.23
N GLU A 88 -4.97 2.23 1.87
CA GLU A 88 -5.26 3.58 2.35
C GLU A 88 -6.23 3.47 3.53
N TRP A 89 -6.11 4.37 4.51
CA TRP A 89 -6.91 4.36 5.74
C TRP A 89 -6.76 3.03 6.49
N PRO A 90 -5.55 2.71 6.96
CA PRO A 90 -5.22 1.37 7.44
C PRO A 90 -5.64 1.05 8.88
N GLU A 91 -6.37 1.92 9.57
CA GLU A 91 -6.68 1.78 11.00
C GLU A 91 -7.27 0.42 11.36
N LYS A 92 -8.10 -0.14 10.49
CA LYS A 92 -8.79 -1.40 10.76
C LYS A 92 -7.89 -2.62 10.71
N ILE A 93 -6.74 -2.54 10.05
CA ILE A 93 -5.87 -3.71 9.87
C ILE A 93 -4.48 -3.56 10.49
N LYS A 94 -4.11 -2.40 11.01
CA LYS A 94 -2.77 -2.17 11.59
C LYS A 94 -2.37 -3.21 12.62
N LYS A 95 -3.29 -3.62 13.48
CA LYS A 95 -3.02 -4.58 14.55
C LYS A 95 -3.00 -6.02 14.08
N LEU A 96 -3.59 -6.30 12.93
CA LEU A 96 -3.71 -7.66 12.39
C LEU A 96 -2.47 -8.09 11.61
N TYR A 97 -1.78 -7.15 11.00
CA TYR A 97 -0.65 -7.43 10.11
C TYR A 97 0.54 -6.57 10.51
N GLU A 98 1.42 -7.11 11.35
CA GLU A 98 2.60 -6.39 11.82
C GLU A 98 3.88 -6.80 11.08
N ASN A 99 3.97 -8.05 10.62
CA ASN A 99 5.14 -8.56 9.92
C ASN A 99 5.04 -8.27 8.43
N ASN A 100 6.19 -8.00 7.81
CA ASN A 100 6.29 -7.69 6.37
C ASN A 100 5.46 -6.47 5.98
N THR A 101 5.25 -5.57 6.94
CA THR A 101 4.40 -4.40 6.78
C THR A 101 5.23 -3.13 6.85
N LEU A 102 5.09 -2.30 5.83
CA LEU A 102 5.68 -0.97 5.80
C LEU A 102 4.57 0.05 5.98
N GLU A 103 4.64 0.86 7.02
CA GLU A 103 3.67 1.93 7.25
C GLU A 103 4.29 3.26 6.89
N ILE A 104 3.65 3.96 5.95
CA ILE A 104 4.07 5.28 5.50
C ILE A 104 3.03 6.29 6.01
N LYS A 105 3.46 7.19 6.87
CA LYS A 105 2.59 8.24 7.39
C LYS A 105 2.85 9.55 6.67
N PHE A 106 1.80 10.13 6.13
CA PHE A 106 1.84 11.43 5.46
C PHE A 106 1.58 12.52 6.48
N LYS A 107 2.41 13.56 6.47
CA LYS A 107 2.31 14.69 7.38
C LYS A 107 2.25 15.98 6.58
N ASP A 108 1.45 16.92 7.08
CA ASP A 108 1.40 18.28 6.54
C ASP A 108 1.54 19.24 7.72
N ILE A 109 2.69 19.87 7.82
CA ILE A 109 2.99 20.82 8.88
C ILE A 109 3.17 22.19 8.25
N ASN A 110 2.21 23.08 8.47
CA ASN A 110 2.23 24.45 7.94
C ASN A 110 2.43 24.51 6.42
N GLY A 111 1.74 23.64 5.70
CA GLY A 111 1.81 23.56 4.24
C GLY A 111 3.00 22.78 3.70
N ARG A 112 3.91 22.36 4.57
CA ARG A 112 5.04 21.52 4.17
C ARG A 112 4.68 20.05 4.31
N LYS A 113 4.63 19.35 3.18
CA LYS A 113 4.29 17.93 3.15
C LYS A 113 5.52 17.05 3.30
N SER A 114 5.43 16.03 4.14
CA SER A 114 6.52 15.09 4.36
C SER A 114 5.95 13.70 4.63
N ILE A 115 6.80 12.69 4.55
CA ILE A 115 6.43 11.32 4.90
C ILE A 115 7.36 10.79 5.97
N GLU A 116 6.83 9.88 6.78
CA GLU A 116 7.59 9.23 7.84
C GLU A 116 7.30 7.73 7.77
N LEU A 117 8.35 6.92 7.87
CA LEU A 117 8.20 5.46 7.92
C LEU A 117 8.00 5.09 9.38
N LYS A 118 6.78 4.64 9.72
CA LYS A 118 6.41 4.33 11.10
C LYS A 118 6.73 2.91 11.52
N ASN A 119 6.45 1.95 10.64
CA ASN A 119 6.73 0.55 10.88
C ASN A 119 7.48 0.03 9.67
N ILE A 120 8.64 -0.57 9.91
CA ILE A 120 9.47 -1.11 8.84
C ILE A 120 9.76 -2.60 9.05
N LYS A 121 9.00 -3.25 9.92
CA LYS A 121 9.24 -4.65 10.29
C LYS A 121 9.15 -5.57 9.07
N GLY A 122 10.23 -6.29 8.81
CA GLY A 122 10.36 -7.13 7.63
C GLY A 122 10.88 -6.37 6.41
N TRP A 123 11.10 -5.06 6.52
CA TRP A 123 11.57 -4.21 5.43
C TRP A 123 12.96 -3.62 5.67
N GLU A 124 13.55 -3.84 6.84
CA GLU A 124 14.77 -3.17 7.26
C GLU A 124 15.91 -3.35 6.26
N THR A 125 16.15 -4.58 5.83
CA THR A 125 17.25 -4.87 4.89
C THR A 125 17.02 -4.21 3.54
N ARG A 126 15.79 -4.26 3.04
CA ARG A 126 15.45 -3.66 1.74
C ARG A 126 15.61 -2.14 1.77
N LEU A 127 15.21 -1.50 2.87
CA LEU A 127 15.36 -0.05 3.03
C LEU A 127 16.83 0.35 3.12
N LYS A 128 17.66 -0.44 3.80
CA LYS A 128 19.09 -0.21 3.86
C LYS A 128 19.74 -0.30 2.48
N MET A 129 19.31 -1.25 1.67
CA MET A 129 19.82 -1.41 0.31
C MET A 129 19.49 -0.18 -0.55
N LEU A 130 18.30 0.41 -0.36
CA LEU A 130 17.93 1.63 -1.07
C LEU A 130 18.82 2.80 -0.67
N GLU A 131 19.12 2.96 0.61
CA GLU A 131 20.01 4.01 1.09
C GLU A 131 21.41 3.85 0.51
N SER A 132 21.95 2.63 0.50
CA SER A 132 23.25 2.34 -0.08
C SER A 132 23.30 2.69 -1.57
N ASN A 133 22.27 2.34 -2.32
CA ASN A 133 22.19 2.68 -3.73
C ASN A 133 22.07 4.17 -3.96
N LYS A 134 21.40 4.87 -3.08
CA LYS A 134 21.23 6.32 -3.17
C LYS A 134 22.53 7.07 -2.88
N ASN A 135 23.35 6.54 -1.98
CA ASN A 135 24.61 7.14 -1.55
C ASN A 135 25.82 6.66 -2.34
N GLY A 136 25.61 5.67 -3.16
CA GLY A 136 26.64 5.13 -4.02
C GLY A 136 26.46 5.59 -5.44
#